data_25e9105e01fa593d41de899f4e108f27
#
_entry.id   25e9105e01fa593d41de899f4e108f27
#
_cell.length_a   1.000
_cell.length_b   1.000
_cell.length_c   1.000
_cell.angle_alpha   90.00
_cell.angle_beta   90.00
_cell.angle_gamma   90.00
#
_symmetry.space_group_name_H-M   'P 1'
#
loop_
_entity.id
_entity.type
_entity.pdbx_description
1 polymer ?
#
loop_
_entity_poly.entity_id
_entity_poly.type
_entity_poly.pdbx_seq_one_letter_code
_entity_poly.pdbx_strand_id
1 'polypeptide(L)'
;NHNMVVVDGRNQESVESRRLMFHSGSKMQAAAVETNARWSCPPYLGLQMQRPNRKEGESAILSGRERLAAEDVFMPIAIGSNGKELEVADISDWTERILQRRLAVVTDHYIVLADYLKGEEQHTFDNFLQIRGFQNIKGKSVKKLRHTDQMNTDPRLADQLITNCQWWSKDGTSRTRFRTIYDDKAHLNWRTLKGKAGDLYTDVYSVWPKKAEIMVGAAPEVRHRA
;
A
#
# COMPACT_ATOMS: atom_id res chain seq x y z
N ASN A 1 0.55 0.59 -5.68
CA ASN A 1 -0.62 1.46 -5.48
C ASN A 1 -1.82 0.66 -4.96
N HIS A 2 -1.70 0.02 -3.82
CA HIS A 2 -2.77 -0.76 -3.23
C HIS A 2 -2.97 -0.33 -1.78
N ASN A 3 -4.21 -0.41 -1.30
CA ASN A 3 -4.50 -0.32 0.12
C ASN A 3 -4.01 -1.62 0.77
N MET A 4 -2.89 -1.57 1.46
CA MET A 4 -2.19 -2.75 1.95
C MET A 4 -1.65 -2.55 3.36
N VAL A 5 -1.29 -3.63 4.01
CA VAL A 5 -0.47 -3.60 5.21
C VAL A 5 0.99 -3.71 4.81
N VAL A 6 1.80 -2.83 5.37
CA VAL A 6 3.25 -2.83 5.28
C VAL A 6 3.81 -3.20 6.64
N VAL A 7 4.82 -4.04 6.68
CA VAL A 7 5.48 -4.46 7.91
C VAL A 7 6.91 -3.94 7.90
N ASP A 8 7.27 -3.16 8.93
CA ASP A 8 8.60 -2.54 9.09
C ASP A 8 9.06 -1.75 7.86
N GLY A 9 8.12 -1.07 7.16
CA GLY A 9 8.41 -0.36 5.91
C GLY A 9 8.66 -1.26 4.70
N ARG A 10 8.54 -2.58 4.82
CA ARG A 10 8.90 -3.59 3.82
C ARG A 10 7.73 -4.00 2.95
N ASN A 11 8.02 -4.52 1.77
CA ASN A 11 7.03 -5.01 0.82
C ASN A 11 6.71 -6.49 1.04
N GLN A 12 5.45 -6.84 0.88
CA GLN A 12 5.00 -8.23 0.97
C GLN A 12 5.46 -9.06 -0.22
N GLU A 13 5.92 -10.28 0.02
CA GLU A 13 6.14 -11.26 -1.03
C GLU A 13 4.83 -11.63 -1.73
N SER A 14 4.92 -12.04 -2.99
CA SER A 14 3.76 -12.55 -3.72
C SER A 14 3.47 -13.98 -3.25
N VAL A 15 2.33 -14.18 -2.59
CA VAL A 15 1.88 -15.48 -2.10
C VAL A 15 0.43 -15.71 -2.43
N GLU A 16 0.03 -16.97 -2.46
CA GLU A 16 -1.37 -17.32 -2.57
C GLU A 16 -2.14 -16.94 -1.31
N SER A 17 -3.39 -16.53 -1.49
CA SER A 17 -4.31 -16.25 -0.41
C SER A 17 -5.38 -17.32 -0.30
N ARG A 18 -5.74 -17.67 0.91
CA ARG A 18 -6.85 -18.57 1.20
C ARG A 18 -8.11 -17.77 1.51
N ARG A 19 -9.18 -18.03 0.77
CA ARG A 19 -10.49 -17.46 1.10
C ARG A 19 -11.06 -18.16 2.32
N LEU A 20 -11.33 -17.39 3.38
CA LEU A 20 -11.94 -17.89 4.61
C LEU A 20 -13.45 -17.79 4.57
N MET A 21 -13.97 -16.70 3.97
CA MET A 21 -15.39 -16.41 3.91
C MET A 21 -15.71 -15.59 2.67
N PHE A 22 -16.89 -15.82 2.13
CA PHE A 22 -17.52 -14.95 1.15
C PHE A 22 -19.03 -14.95 1.38
N HIS A 23 -19.61 -13.74 1.44
CA HIS A 23 -21.05 -13.54 1.54
C HIS A 23 -21.46 -12.46 0.54
N SER A 24 -22.54 -12.73 -0.23
CA SER A 24 -23.13 -11.77 -1.13
C SER A 24 -24.63 -11.71 -0.89
N GLY A 25 -25.06 -10.68 -0.17
CA GLY A 25 -26.46 -10.40 0.14
C GLY A 25 -26.89 -9.04 -0.42
N SER A 26 -28.19 -8.78 -0.40
CA SER A 26 -28.76 -7.53 -0.91
C SER A 26 -28.42 -6.30 -0.06
N LYS A 27 -28.13 -6.47 1.23
CA LYS A 27 -27.82 -5.37 2.16
C LYS A 27 -26.34 -5.29 2.52
N MET A 28 -25.62 -6.36 2.32
CA MET A 28 -24.23 -6.48 2.72
C MET A 28 -23.49 -7.48 1.85
N GLN A 29 -22.27 -7.15 1.50
CA GLN A 29 -21.30 -8.07 0.91
C GLN A 29 -20.10 -8.15 1.85
N ALA A 30 -19.55 -9.34 2.04
CA ALA A 30 -18.40 -9.54 2.90
C ALA A 30 -17.46 -10.59 2.33
N ALA A 31 -16.15 -10.34 2.47
CA ALA A 31 -15.13 -11.31 2.12
C ALA A 31 -14.04 -11.31 3.19
N ALA A 32 -13.56 -12.50 3.54
CA ALA A 32 -12.38 -12.65 4.38
C ALA A 32 -11.36 -13.54 3.69
N VAL A 33 -10.12 -13.11 3.74
CA VAL A 33 -8.96 -13.82 3.17
C VAL A 33 -7.85 -13.94 4.20
N GLU A 34 -7.03 -14.96 4.03
CA GLU A 34 -5.86 -15.21 4.86
C GLU A 34 -4.64 -15.40 3.97
N THR A 35 -3.53 -14.83 4.36
CA THR A 35 -2.21 -15.06 3.79
C THR A 35 -1.21 -15.35 4.90
N ASN A 36 -0.16 -16.09 4.57
CA ASN A 36 0.99 -16.31 5.44
C ASN A 36 2.23 -15.95 4.63
N ALA A 37 2.66 -14.71 4.76
CA ALA A 37 3.66 -14.09 3.90
C ALA A 37 4.86 -13.56 4.71
N ARG A 38 5.96 -13.30 4.03
CA ARG A 38 7.10 -12.56 4.54
C ARG A 38 7.12 -11.17 3.91
N TRP A 39 7.78 -10.24 4.57
CA TRP A 39 8.07 -8.91 4.04
C TRP A 39 9.57 -8.73 3.91
N SER A 40 10.01 -8.09 2.83
CA SER A 40 11.41 -7.81 2.57
C SER A 40 11.60 -6.36 2.16
N CYS A 41 12.84 -5.95 2.11
CA CYS A 41 13.25 -4.67 1.50
C CYS A 41 13.58 -4.84 0.01
N PRO A 42 12.67 -5.33 -0.86
CA PRO A 42 12.93 -5.16 -2.27
C PRO A 42 12.89 -3.66 -2.55
N PRO A 43 13.80 -3.15 -3.35
CA PRO A 43 13.79 -1.75 -3.73
C PRO A 43 12.48 -1.40 -4.40
N TYR A 44 12.10 -0.13 -4.36
CA TYR A 44 10.86 0.38 -4.92
C TYR A 44 10.58 -0.10 -6.35
N LEU A 45 11.60 -0.14 -7.19
CA LEU A 45 11.51 -0.65 -8.57
C LEU A 45 11.56 -2.18 -8.65
N GLY A 46 11.71 -2.86 -7.52
CA GLY A 46 11.84 -4.29 -7.44
C GLY A 46 13.18 -4.80 -7.97
N LEU A 47 13.37 -6.11 -7.92
CA LEU A 47 14.44 -6.76 -8.64
C LEU A 47 14.17 -6.64 -10.13
N GLN A 48 15.04 -5.94 -10.82
CA GLN A 48 15.04 -5.86 -12.26
C GLN A 48 16.00 -6.90 -12.81
N MET A 49 15.46 -7.91 -13.46
CA MET A 49 16.27 -8.87 -14.19
C MET A 49 16.43 -8.38 -15.63
N GLN A 50 17.64 -8.00 -15.99
CA GLN A 50 17.94 -7.55 -17.35
C GLN A 50 18.07 -8.74 -18.30
N ARG A 51 17.56 -8.56 -19.50
CA ARG A 51 17.67 -9.55 -20.57
C ARG A 51 19.08 -9.49 -21.18
N PRO A 52 19.88 -10.57 -21.12
CA PRO A 52 21.14 -10.60 -21.85
C PRO A 52 20.86 -10.65 -23.35
N ASN A 53 21.77 -10.12 -24.14
CA ASN A 53 21.69 -10.14 -25.61
C ASN A 53 20.37 -9.57 -26.15
N ARG A 54 19.90 -8.49 -25.56
CA ARG A 54 18.66 -7.79 -25.95
C ARG A 54 18.67 -7.45 -27.44
N LYS A 55 17.61 -7.86 -28.13
CA LYS A 55 17.36 -7.44 -29.51
C LYS A 55 16.67 -6.09 -29.56
N GLU A 56 16.83 -5.40 -30.68
CA GLU A 56 16.14 -4.12 -30.91
C GLU A 56 14.61 -4.31 -30.82
N GLY A 57 13.95 -3.43 -30.07
CA GLY A 57 12.51 -3.50 -29.80
C GLY A 57 12.09 -4.35 -28.61
N GLU A 58 12.98 -5.13 -28.02
CA GLU A 58 12.67 -5.90 -26.81
C GLU A 58 12.80 -5.06 -25.54
N SER A 59 11.97 -5.34 -24.52
CA SER A 59 12.13 -4.74 -23.20
C SER A 59 13.45 -5.18 -22.57
N ALA A 60 14.16 -4.23 -21.96
CA ALA A 60 15.37 -4.55 -21.21
C ALA A 60 15.06 -5.33 -19.92
N ILE A 61 13.81 -5.23 -19.43
CA ILE A 61 13.37 -5.81 -18.17
C ILE A 61 12.49 -7.03 -18.47
N LEU A 62 12.74 -8.15 -17.80
CA LEU A 62 11.95 -9.37 -17.94
C LEU A 62 10.55 -9.22 -17.31
N SER A 63 9.55 -9.75 -17.99
CA SER A 63 8.21 -9.93 -17.43
C SER A 63 8.22 -10.95 -16.28
N GLY A 64 7.17 -10.96 -15.46
CA GLY A 64 7.05 -11.93 -14.37
C GLY A 64 7.14 -13.40 -14.79
N ARG A 65 6.63 -13.75 -15.99
CA ARG A 65 6.72 -15.11 -16.54
C ARG A 65 8.16 -15.46 -16.98
N GLU A 66 8.84 -14.50 -17.60
CA GLU A 66 10.23 -14.68 -18.03
C GLU A 66 11.19 -14.80 -16.84
N ARG A 67 10.88 -14.12 -15.71
CA ARG A 67 11.66 -14.24 -14.47
C ARG A 67 11.62 -15.67 -13.91
N LEU A 68 10.45 -16.30 -13.90
CA LEU A 68 10.30 -17.67 -13.40
C LEU A 68 11.02 -18.71 -14.27
N ALA A 69 11.20 -18.42 -15.56
CA ALA A 69 11.90 -19.30 -16.49
C ALA A 69 13.43 -19.08 -16.53
N ALA A 70 13.94 -18.02 -15.88
CA ALA A 70 15.28 -17.51 -16.09
C ALA A 70 16.15 -17.50 -14.82
N GLU A 71 15.77 -18.23 -13.77
CA GLU A 71 16.43 -18.19 -12.47
C GLU A 71 17.96 -18.44 -12.51
N ASP A 72 18.46 -19.16 -13.52
CA ASP A 72 19.88 -19.50 -13.62
C ASP A 72 20.73 -18.58 -14.53
N VAL A 73 20.12 -17.60 -15.21
CA VAL A 73 20.80 -16.90 -16.32
C VAL A 73 20.98 -15.40 -16.10
N PHE A 74 20.28 -14.81 -15.15
CA PHE A 74 20.26 -13.36 -15.01
C PHE A 74 20.77 -12.88 -13.66
N MET A 75 21.65 -11.89 -13.69
CA MET A 75 22.03 -11.18 -12.47
C MET A 75 20.91 -10.17 -12.11
N PRO A 76 20.31 -10.30 -10.94
CA PRO A 76 19.33 -9.32 -10.51
C PRO A 76 20.00 -7.98 -10.21
N ILE A 77 19.45 -6.91 -10.75
CA ILE A 77 19.80 -5.55 -10.36
C ILE A 77 18.71 -5.03 -9.44
N ALA A 78 19.10 -4.67 -8.24
CA ALA A 78 18.25 -4.04 -7.26
C ALA A 78 18.41 -2.51 -7.35
N ILE A 79 17.29 -1.78 -7.49
CA ILE A 79 17.31 -0.33 -7.58
C ILE A 79 16.49 0.25 -6.43
N GLY A 80 17.13 1.08 -5.61
CA GLY A 80 16.50 1.76 -4.49
C GLY A 80 15.48 2.81 -4.92
N SER A 81 14.70 3.29 -3.99
CA SER A 81 13.71 4.33 -4.20
C SER A 81 14.30 5.65 -4.71
N ASN A 82 15.58 5.88 -4.45
CA ASN A 82 16.36 7.02 -4.94
C ASN A 82 16.93 6.82 -6.37
N GLY A 83 16.59 5.71 -7.03
CA GLY A 83 17.08 5.36 -8.36
C GLY A 83 18.51 4.82 -8.42
N LYS A 84 19.18 4.63 -7.28
CA LYS A 84 20.53 4.07 -7.22
C LYS A 84 20.49 2.55 -7.11
N GLU A 85 21.52 1.91 -7.65
CA GLU A 85 21.73 0.48 -7.53
C GLU A 85 22.06 0.09 -6.08
N LEU A 86 21.49 -1.03 -5.61
CA LEU A 86 21.70 -1.59 -4.29
C LEU A 86 22.42 -2.92 -4.41
N GLU A 87 23.22 -3.26 -3.39
CA GLU A 87 23.83 -4.57 -3.29
C GLU A 87 22.78 -5.67 -3.07
N VAL A 88 23.04 -6.87 -3.59
CA VAL A 88 22.10 -8.01 -3.46
C VAL A 88 21.88 -8.39 -1.99
N ALA A 89 22.87 -8.20 -1.14
CA ALA A 89 22.76 -8.43 0.30
C ALA A 89 21.68 -7.56 0.96
N ASP A 90 21.43 -6.34 0.45
CA ASP A 90 20.46 -5.40 0.99
C ASP A 90 19.01 -5.82 0.74
N ILE A 91 18.76 -6.76 -0.16
CA ILE A 91 17.43 -7.19 -0.56
C ILE A 91 17.02 -8.55 0.03
N SER A 92 17.94 -9.26 0.66
CA SER A 92 17.69 -10.59 1.24
C SER A 92 17.14 -10.56 2.67
N ASP A 93 16.88 -9.37 3.21
CA ASP A 93 16.39 -9.18 4.57
C ASP A 93 14.87 -9.40 4.66
N TRP A 94 14.49 -10.66 4.89
CA TRP A 94 13.09 -11.07 5.05
C TRP A 94 12.68 -11.10 6.52
N THR A 95 11.43 -10.72 6.80
CA THR A 95 10.80 -11.04 8.09
C THR A 95 10.56 -12.55 8.18
N GLU A 96 10.22 -13.03 9.36
CA GLU A 96 9.56 -14.33 9.47
C GLU A 96 8.20 -14.31 8.76
N ARG A 97 7.51 -15.47 8.71
CA ARG A 97 6.17 -15.55 8.15
C ARG A 97 5.16 -14.94 9.09
N ILE A 98 4.44 -13.94 8.62
CA ILE A 98 3.40 -13.24 9.35
C ILE A 98 2.04 -13.65 8.79
N LEU A 99 1.19 -14.15 9.65
CA LEU A 99 -0.20 -14.44 9.33
C LEU A 99 -0.97 -13.12 9.21
N GLN A 100 -1.56 -12.88 8.06
CA GLN A 100 -2.49 -11.78 7.85
C GLN A 100 -3.87 -12.33 7.51
N ARG A 101 -4.90 -11.84 8.20
CA ARG A 101 -6.31 -12.03 7.86
C ARG A 101 -6.93 -10.67 7.59
N ARG A 102 -7.54 -10.51 6.44
CA ARG A 102 -8.27 -9.29 6.09
C ARG A 102 -9.74 -9.61 5.90
N LEU A 103 -10.58 -8.85 6.59
CA LEU A 103 -12.01 -8.80 6.39
C LEU A 103 -12.37 -7.48 5.70
N ALA A 104 -13.12 -7.57 4.60
CA ALA A 104 -13.77 -6.44 3.97
C ALA A 104 -15.28 -6.64 4.00
N VAL A 105 -16.00 -5.65 4.48
CA VAL A 105 -17.48 -5.62 4.48
C VAL A 105 -17.92 -4.35 3.77
N VAL A 106 -18.83 -4.49 2.82
CA VAL A 106 -19.39 -3.37 2.04
C VAL A 106 -20.91 -3.36 2.25
N THR A 107 -21.44 -2.19 2.59
CA THR A 107 -22.87 -1.91 2.69
C THR A 107 -23.21 -0.70 1.82
N ASP A 108 -24.47 -0.31 1.75
CA ASP A 108 -24.90 0.90 1.03
C ASP A 108 -24.36 2.20 1.66
N HIS A 109 -23.89 2.16 2.91
CA HIS A 109 -23.54 3.36 3.66
C HIS A 109 -22.08 3.44 4.09
N TYR A 110 -21.41 2.30 4.24
CA TYR A 110 -20.03 2.26 4.72
C TYR A 110 -19.29 0.99 4.29
N ILE A 111 -17.98 1.09 4.36
CA ILE A 111 -17.05 -0.03 4.17
C ILE A 111 -16.32 -0.26 5.50
N VAL A 112 -16.22 -1.51 5.93
CA VAL A 112 -15.35 -1.92 7.05
C VAL A 112 -14.18 -2.67 6.50
N LEU A 113 -12.99 -2.28 6.91
CA LEU A 113 -11.75 -3.05 6.71
C LEU A 113 -11.20 -3.41 8.08
N ALA A 114 -10.93 -4.70 8.29
CA ALA A 114 -10.30 -5.17 9.51
C ALA A 114 -9.17 -6.13 9.16
N ASP A 115 -7.98 -5.82 9.66
CA ASP A 115 -6.79 -6.66 9.52
C ASP A 115 -6.41 -7.25 10.88
N TYR A 116 -6.18 -8.54 10.88
CA TYR A 116 -5.53 -9.26 11.97
C TYR A 116 -4.16 -9.72 11.50
N LEU A 117 -3.13 -9.37 12.25
CA LEU A 117 -1.74 -9.72 11.96
C LEU A 117 -1.14 -10.44 13.16
N LYS A 118 -0.41 -11.50 12.89
CA LYS A 118 0.30 -12.28 13.91
C LYS A 118 1.66 -12.71 13.37
N GLY A 119 2.72 -12.20 13.99
CA GLY A 119 4.10 -12.63 13.86
C GLY A 119 4.60 -13.24 15.17
N GLU A 120 5.80 -13.77 15.17
CA GLU A 120 6.51 -14.29 16.35
C GLU A 120 7.38 -13.20 16.98
N GLU A 121 7.85 -12.26 16.16
CA GLU A 121 8.67 -11.12 16.57
C GLU A 121 7.83 -9.84 16.72
N GLN A 122 8.45 -8.80 17.25
CA GLN A 122 7.84 -7.49 17.38
C GLN A 122 8.03 -6.68 16.09
N HIS A 123 6.93 -6.25 15.49
CA HIS A 123 6.90 -5.50 14.24
C HIS A 123 6.10 -4.20 14.34
N THR A 124 6.41 -3.28 13.43
CA THR A 124 5.56 -2.13 13.13
C THR A 124 4.64 -2.48 11.96
N PHE A 125 3.35 -2.29 12.15
CA PHE A 125 2.33 -2.55 11.12
C PHE A 125 1.72 -1.24 10.65
N ASP A 126 1.88 -0.91 9.37
CA ASP A 126 1.31 0.27 8.75
C ASP A 126 0.17 -0.12 7.81
N ASN A 127 -1.02 0.43 8.04
CA ASN A 127 -2.15 0.23 7.15
C ASN A 127 -2.26 1.43 6.21
N PHE A 128 -1.89 1.25 4.96
CA PHE A 128 -1.91 2.28 3.94
C PHE A 128 -3.27 2.38 3.26
N LEU A 129 -3.81 3.61 3.21
CA LEU A 129 -5.00 3.96 2.46
C LEU A 129 -4.68 5.13 1.53
N GLN A 130 -4.92 4.96 0.24
CA GLN A 130 -4.74 6.02 -0.75
C GLN A 130 -6.05 6.73 -1.01
N ILE A 131 -6.20 7.90 -0.42
CA ILE A 131 -7.40 8.75 -0.55
C ILE A 131 -6.93 10.18 -0.82
N ARG A 132 -7.51 10.84 -1.82
CA ARG A 132 -7.17 12.23 -2.17
C ARG A 132 -7.94 13.24 -1.32
N GLY A 133 -7.34 14.43 -1.17
CA GLY A 133 -8.05 15.60 -0.66
C GLY A 133 -8.18 15.63 0.86
N PHE A 134 -7.12 15.31 1.58
CA PHE A 134 -7.08 15.43 3.03
C PHE A 134 -7.57 16.79 3.52
N GLN A 135 -8.45 16.80 4.52
CA GLN A 135 -9.01 18.01 5.12
C GLN A 135 -8.58 18.16 6.58
N ASN A 136 -8.88 17.18 7.41
CA ASN A 136 -8.58 17.22 8.83
C ASN A 136 -8.63 15.84 9.48
N ILE A 137 -8.04 15.77 10.68
CA ILE A 137 -8.20 14.66 11.61
C ILE A 137 -8.85 15.20 12.89
N LYS A 138 -9.85 14.49 13.40
CA LYS A 138 -10.56 14.81 14.65
C LYS A 138 -10.72 13.56 15.51
N GLY A 139 -10.70 13.76 16.82
CA GLY A 139 -10.94 12.75 17.84
C GLY A 139 -10.68 13.33 19.23
N LYS A 140 -11.28 12.76 20.26
CA LYS A 140 -11.18 13.29 21.64
C LYS A 140 -9.72 13.39 22.12
N SER A 141 -8.88 12.46 21.72
CA SER A 141 -7.47 12.37 22.14
C SER A 141 -6.52 12.34 20.93
N VAL A 142 -6.85 13.07 19.87
CA VAL A 142 -5.97 13.25 18.72
C VAL A 142 -5.09 14.46 18.97
N LYS A 143 -3.77 14.28 18.87
CA LYS A 143 -2.77 15.35 19.04
C LYS A 143 -1.81 15.36 17.86
N LYS A 144 -1.56 16.54 17.31
CA LYS A 144 -0.51 16.73 16.29
C LYS A 144 0.85 16.50 16.94
N LEU A 145 1.71 15.70 16.29
CA LEU A 145 3.03 15.35 16.81
C LEU A 145 4.13 16.11 16.08
N ARG A 146 4.36 15.80 14.83
CA ARG A 146 5.51 16.28 14.05
C ARG A 146 5.19 16.39 12.58
N HIS A 147 6.05 17.08 11.88
CA HIS A 147 6.15 17.09 10.41
C HIS A 147 7.50 16.51 10.02
N THR A 148 7.53 15.72 8.95
CA THR A 148 8.76 15.24 8.32
C THR A 148 8.67 15.42 6.81
N ASP A 149 9.78 15.74 6.16
CA ASP A 149 9.81 15.92 4.71
C ASP A 149 9.54 14.61 3.97
N GLN A 150 9.99 13.50 4.54
CA GLN A 150 9.76 12.15 4.04
C GLN A 150 9.26 11.23 5.16
N MET A 151 8.54 10.18 4.78
CA MET A 151 8.12 9.15 5.74
C MET A 151 9.32 8.35 6.25
N ASN A 152 10.22 7.99 5.35
CA ASN A 152 11.44 7.25 5.62
C ASN A 152 12.58 7.78 4.75
N THR A 153 13.81 7.65 5.21
CA THR A 153 15.02 8.04 4.47
C THR A 153 15.82 6.84 3.95
N ASP A 154 15.45 5.61 4.32
CA ASP A 154 16.10 4.41 3.84
C ASP A 154 15.77 4.18 2.35
N PRO A 155 16.78 4.19 1.44
CA PRO A 155 16.54 4.04 0.00
C PRO A 155 16.01 2.66 -0.39
N ARG A 156 16.07 1.68 0.50
CA ARG A 156 15.52 0.33 0.28
C ARG A 156 13.99 0.31 0.43
N LEU A 157 13.42 1.30 1.11
CA LEU A 157 12.00 1.33 1.44
C LEU A 157 11.22 2.22 0.46
N ALA A 158 10.12 1.70 -0.06
CA ALA A 158 9.27 2.43 -1.01
C ALA A 158 8.56 3.63 -0.38
N ASP A 159 8.35 3.64 0.92
CA ASP A 159 7.74 4.72 1.69
C ASP A 159 8.61 5.99 1.75
N GLN A 160 9.90 5.92 1.39
CA GLN A 160 10.75 7.10 1.15
C GLN A 160 10.11 8.07 0.14
N LEU A 161 9.32 7.56 -0.79
CA LEU A 161 8.63 8.39 -1.80
C LEU A 161 7.41 9.13 -1.26
N ILE A 162 6.99 8.84 -0.03
CA ILE A 162 5.92 9.58 0.64
C ILE A 162 6.54 10.80 1.29
N THR A 163 6.08 11.98 0.86
CA THR A 163 6.65 13.27 1.27
C THR A 163 5.63 14.13 2.01
N ASN A 164 6.08 15.23 2.60
CA ASN A 164 5.24 16.19 3.32
C ASN A 164 4.38 15.50 4.39
N CYS A 165 5.01 14.70 5.23
CA CYS A 165 4.35 13.83 6.19
C CYS A 165 3.95 14.58 7.45
N GLN A 166 2.66 14.66 7.71
CA GLN A 166 2.11 15.16 8.96
C GLN A 166 1.73 13.97 9.85
N TRP A 167 2.10 14.04 11.13
CA TRP A 167 1.92 12.95 12.08
C TRP A 167 1.02 13.37 13.23
N TRP A 168 0.17 12.46 13.68
CA TRP A 168 -0.70 12.62 14.85
C TRP A 168 -0.65 11.36 15.70
N SER A 169 -0.77 11.53 17.03
CA SER A 169 -1.12 10.42 17.91
C SER A 169 -2.63 10.37 18.10
N LYS A 170 -3.15 9.18 18.31
CA LYS A 170 -4.52 8.97 18.78
C LYS A 170 -4.55 8.05 19.98
N ASP A 171 -5.52 8.28 20.88
CA ASP A 171 -5.93 7.34 21.92
C ASP A 171 -7.46 7.27 21.90
N GLY A 172 -7.99 6.16 21.39
CA GLY A 172 -9.40 5.97 21.07
C GLY A 172 -9.70 6.13 19.57
N THR A 173 -10.95 6.43 19.24
CA THR A 173 -11.41 6.58 17.86
C THR A 173 -11.00 7.94 17.28
N SER A 174 -10.51 7.93 16.05
CA SER A 174 -10.28 9.13 15.26
C SER A 174 -11.09 9.09 13.96
N ARG A 175 -11.41 10.27 13.43
CA ARG A 175 -12.01 10.47 12.12
C ARG A 175 -11.10 11.32 11.25
N THR A 176 -10.68 10.79 10.13
CA THR A 176 -9.94 11.53 9.10
C THR A 176 -10.90 11.84 7.96
N ARG A 177 -11.03 13.11 7.61
CA ARG A 177 -11.92 13.57 6.53
C ARG A 177 -11.13 13.93 5.29
N PHE A 178 -11.62 13.44 4.16
CA PHE A 178 -11.14 13.76 2.83
C PHE A 178 -12.26 14.40 2.01
N ARG A 179 -11.89 15.28 1.07
CA ARG A 179 -12.79 15.88 0.07
C ARG A 179 -12.18 15.67 -1.30
N THR A 180 -12.76 14.80 -2.08
CA THR A 180 -12.37 14.59 -3.47
C THR A 180 -13.33 15.36 -4.36
N ILE A 181 -12.82 16.24 -5.20
CA ILE A 181 -13.63 16.92 -6.20
C ILE A 181 -13.86 15.94 -7.33
N TYR A 182 -15.12 15.61 -7.58
CA TYR A 182 -15.53 14.83 -8.73
C TYR A 182 -15.82 15.76 -9.89
N ASP A 183 -14.98 15.72 -10.91
CA ASP A 183 -15.22 16.41 -12.18
C ASP A 183 -15.79 15.38 -13.17
N ASP A 184 -16.92 15.70 -13.80
CA ASP A 184 -17.55 14.88 -14.84
C ASP A 184 -16.65 14.71 -16.08
N LYS A 185 -15.67 15.61 -16.25
CA LYS A 185 -14.60 15.53 -17.27
C LYS A 185 -13.43 14.64 -16.87
N ALA A 186 -13.33 14.24 -15.61
CA ALA A 186 -12.33 13.28 -15.17
C ALA A 186 -12.68 11.91 -15.75
N HIS A 187 -12.22 11.67 -16.97
CA HIS A 187 -12.31 10.38 -17.63
C HIS A 187 -11.57 9.31 -16.83
N LEU A 188 -12.31 8.57 -16.05
CA LEU A 188 -11.88 7.23 -15.67
C LEU A 188 -11.94 6.40 -16.97
N ASN A 189 -10.81 6.08 -17.53
CA ASN A 189 -10.50 5.66 -18.91
C ASN A 189 -11.37 4.59 -19.56
N TRP A 190 -12.44 4.06 -18.94
CA TRP A 190 -13.19 2.95 -19.50
C TRP A 190 -14.62 2.74 -18.98
N ARG A 191 -15.07 3.56 -18.01
CA ARG A 191 -16.48 3.56 -17.59
C ARG A 191 -16.88 4.96 -17.18
N THR A 192 -17.82 5.52 -17.87
CA THR A 192 -18.51 6.73 -17.46
C THR A 192 -19.27 6.42 -16.17
N LEU A 193 -18.74 6.85 -15.03
CA LEU A 193 -19.54 6.94 -13.83
C LEU A 193 -20.60 8.00 -14.09
N LYS A 194 -21.83 7.58 -14.34
CA LYS A 194 -22.97 8.48 -14.47
C LYS A 194 -23.26 9.05 -13.08
N GLY A 195 -22.71 10.22 -12.79
CA GLY A 195 -22.93 10.96 -11.56
C GLY A 195 -22.91 12.45 -11.84
N LYS A 196 -23.52 13.24 -10.97
CA LYS A 196 -23.39 14.70 -11.02
C LYS A 196 -22.00 15.07 -10.51
N ALA A 197 -21.31 15.99 -11.23
CA ALA A 197 -20.11 16.63 -10.73
C ALA A 197 -20.36 17.21 -9.33
N GLY A 198 -19.40 17.10 -8.44
CA GLY A 198 -19.53 17.61 -7.09
C GLY A 198 -18.44 17.11 -6.14
N ASP A 199 -18.58 17.50 -4.89
CA ASP A 199 -17.65 17.09 -3.84
C ASP A 199 -18.05 15.74 -3.26
N LEU A 200 -17.13 14.79 -3.25
CA LEU A 200 -17.26 13.55 -2.52
C LEU A 200 -16.51 13.65 -1.21
N TYR A 201 -17.22 13.49 -0.10
CA TYR A 201 -16.58 13.42 1.22
C TYR A 201 -16.42 11.96 1.65
N THR A 202 -15.22 11.64 2.11
CA THR A 202 -14.90 10.33 2.69
C THR A 202 -14.45 10.54 4.12
N ASP A 203 -15.13 9.92 5.06
CA ASP A 203 -14.72 9.88 6.47
C ASP A 203 -14.17 8.50 6.80
N VAL A 204 -12.90 8.46 7.19
CA VAL A 204 -12.22 7.24 7.66
C VAL A 204 -12.20 7.24 9.18
N TYR A 205 -12.87 6.28 9.78
CA TYR A 205 -12.88 6.07 11.22
C TYR A 205 -11.85 5.00 11.59
N SER A 206 -10.77 5.41 12.25
CA SER A 206 -9.79 4.48 12.82
C SER A 206 -10.21 4.15 14.25
N VAL A 207 -10.81 2.97 14.44
CA VAL A 207 -11.35 2.51 15.73
C VAL A 207 -10.32 1.72 16.49
N TRP A 208 -9.57 0.86 15.82
CA TRP A 208 -8.55 0.01 16.38
C TRP A 208 -7.24 0.08 15.56
N PRO A 209 -6.06 -0.02 16.18
CA PRO A 209 -5.81 -0.06 17.63
C PRO A 209 -6.20 1.26 18.31
N LYS A 210 -6.49 1.22 19.62
CA LYS A 210 -6.85 2.44 20.37
C LYS A 210 -5.71 3.46 20.32
N LYS A 211 -4.50 3.01 20.65
CA LYS A 211 -3.28 3.84 20.58
C LYS A 211 -2.56 3.56 19.27
N ALA A 212 -2.35 4.59 18.48
CA ALA A 212 -1.61 4.52 17.23
C ALA A 212 -1.12 5.92 16.82
N GLU A 213 -0.15 5.94 15.93
CA GLU A 213 0.13 7.12 15.12
C GLU A 213 -0.67 7.08 13.82
N ILE A 214 -1.04 8.24 13.32
CA ILE A 214 -1.65 8.42 12.00
C ILE A 214 -0.75 9.37 11.24
N MET A 215 -0.38 8.99 10.04
CA MET A 215 0.39 9.84 9.15
C MET A 215 -0.44 10.17 7.90
N VAL A 216 -0.35 11.39 7.45
CA VAL A 216 -0.87 11.83 6.14
C VAL A 216 0.26 12.47 5.39
N GLY A 217 0.54 11.97 4.21
CA GLY A 217 1.60 12.45 3.35
C GLY A 217 1.16 12.49 1.89
N ALA A 218 1.99 13.09 1.06
CA ALA A 218 1.82 13.10 -0.38
C ALA A 218 2.53 11.88 -0.98
N ALA A 219 1.77 10.99 -1.60
CA ALA A 219 2.31 9.89 -2.38
C ALA A 219 2.60 10.35 -3.81
N PRO A 220 3.61 9.77 -4.49
CA PRO A 220 3.89 10.10 -5.89
C PRO A 220 2.70 9.77 -6.78
N GLU A 221 2.40 10.65 -7.73
CA GLU A 221 1.41 10.36 -8.75
C GLU A 221 1.96 9.30 -9.70
N VAL A 222 1.33 8.14 -9.71
CA VAL A 222 1.59 7.12 -10.74
C VAL A 222 0.78 7.50 -11.96
N ARG A 223 1.44 8.08 -12.95
CA ARG A 223 0.84 8.24 -14.26
C ARG A 223 0.93 6.91 -14.99
N HIS A 224 -0.19 6.24 -15.17
CA HIS A 224 -0.27 5.18 -16.16
C HIS A 224 -0.04 5.83 -17.53
N ARG A 225 1.10 5.59 -18.12
CA ARG A 225 1.24 5.83 -19.56
C ARG A 225 0.38 4.78 -20.25
N ALA A 226 -0.66 5.25 -20.93
CA ALA A 226 -1.41 4.46 -21.90
C ALA A 226 -0.51 4.04 -23.06
#